data_8de787bb5267ed19e7329986521afa9a
#
_entry.id   8de787bb5267ed19e7329986521afa9a
#
_cell.length_a   1.000
_cell.length_b   1.000
_cell.length_c   1.000
_cell.angle_alpha   90.00
_cell.angle_beta   90.00
_cell.angle_gamma   90.00
#
_symmetry.space_group_name_H-M   'P 1'
#
loop_
_entity.id
_entity.type
_entity.pdbx_description
1 polymer ?
#
loop_
_entity_poly.entity_id
_entity_poly.type
_entity_poly.pdbx_seq_one_letter_code
_entity_poly.pdbx_strand_id
1 'polypeptide(L)'
;ATSEMKLYQKLENTIDWNKSIEQQLDRLGEFDDITDEEIKELAQTYHKSTEAGILLEYLGFERLKPYLNLFLEFLQDMNWPAAGGASRMLSKAGKEIIPDIRRVLEEVKNDQIWHYWILLGIVQDFDKELISELKDDLIELVNRRDKEGASIQALRILKGNQIISEEEVEKHYQDLLD
;
A
#
# COMPACT_ATOMS: atom_id res chain seq x y z
N ALA A 1 -6.92 38.33 7.36
CA ALA A 1 -6.50 36.94 7.23
C ALA A 1 -6.79 36.47 5.80
N THR A 2 -5.76 36.17 5.09
CA THR A 2 -5.90 35.51 3.82
C THR A 2 -6.60 34.18 4.06
N SER A 3 -7.74 33.98 3.42
CA SER A 3 -8.41 32.71 3.46
C SER A 3 -7.49 31.68 2.83
N GLU A 4 -6.87 30.85 3.65
CA GLU A 4 -6.11 29.74 3.13
C GLU A 4 -7.08 28.81 2.38
N MET A 5 -6.71 28.44 1.18
CA MET A 5 -7.48 27.49 0.40
C MET A 5 -7.45 26.16 1.13
N LYS A 6 -8.62 25.59 1.37
CA LYS A 6 -8.72 24.26 2.00
C LYS A 6 -8.09 23.20 1.12
N LEU A 7 -7.60 22.15 1.74
CA LEU A 7 -6.90 21.07 1.04
C LEU A 7 -7.70 20.50 -0.14
N TYR A 8 -9.01 20.25 0.04
CA TYR A 8 -9.82 19.70 -1.05
C TYR A 8 -9.92 20.66 -2.24
N GLN A 9 -9.96 21.97 -1.99
CA GLN A 9 -9.99 22.98 -3.05
C GLN A 9 -8.67 23.02 -3.80
N LYS A 10 -7.55 22.89 -3.10
CA LYS A 10 -6.23 22.79 -3.73
C LYS A 10 -6.16 21.57 -4.63
N LEU A 11 -6.65 20.41 -4.16
CA LEU A 11 -6.65 19.17 -4.94
C LEU A 11 -7.50 19.32 -6.20
N GLU A 12 -8.74 19.82 -6.07
CA GLU A 12 -9.64 20.01 -7.20
C GLU A 12 -9.08 20.97 -8.25
N ASN A 13 -8.44 22.06 -7.79
CA ASN A 13 -7.91 23.08 -8.68
C ASN A 13 -6.57 22.68 -9.31
N THR A 14 -5.82 21.80 -8.66
CA THR A 14 -4.47 21.43 -9.10
C THR A 14 -4.49 20.33 -10.15
N ILE A 15 -5.41 19.39 -10.06
CA ILE A 15 -5.49 18.27 -10.99
C ILE A 15 -6.58 18.57 -12.03
N ASP A 16 -6.17 18.62 -13.27
CA ASP A 16 -7.05 18.90 -14.43
C ASP A 16 -6.85 17.79 -15.46
N TRP A 17 -7.84 16.93 -15.58
CA TRP A 17 -7.80 15.78 -16.48
C TRP A 17 -7.70 16.15 -17.97
N ASN A 18 -7.95 17.43 -18.31
CA ASN A 18 -7.81 17.94 -19.66
C ASN A 18 -6.38 18.39 -20.00
N LYS A 19 -5.49 18.37 -19.01
CA LYS A 19 -4.09 18.77 -19.19
C LYS A 19 -3.20 17.56 -19.44
N SER A 20 -2.04 17.80 -20.05
CA SER A 20 -1.03 16.77 -20.23
C SER A 20 -0.46 16.34 -18.87
N ILE A 21 0.20 15.17 -18.86
CA ILE A 21 0.87 14.66 -17.65
C ILE A 21 1.90 15.67 -17.16
N GLU A 22 2.70 16.26 -18.05
CA GLU A 22 3.70 17.28 -17.69
C GLU A 22 3.07 18.48 -17.00
N GLN A 23 1.97 18.97 -17.56
CA GLN A 23 1.26 20.12 -16.98
C GLN A 23 0.66 19.77 -15.61
N GLN A 24 0.17 18.56 -15.44
CA GLN A 24 -0.36 18.11 -14.16
C GLN A 24 0.76 17.97 -13.12
N LEU A 25 1.93 17.45 -13.51
CA LEU A 25 3.08 17.36 -12.62
C LEU A 25 3.54 18.75 -12.15
N ASP A 26 3.56 19.73 -13.06
CA ASP A 26 3.90 21.11 -12.71
C ASP A 26 2.92 21.67 -11.68
N ARG A 27 1.64 21.38 -11.83
CA ARG A 27 0.61 21.84 -10.89
C ARG A 27 0.73 21.13 -9.54
N LEU A 28 1.09 19.85 -9.54
CA LEU A 28 1.33 19.10 -8.30
C LEU A 28 2.48 19.69 -7.50
N GLY A 29 3.43 20.38 -8.15
CA GLY A 29 4.50 21.08 -7.47
C GLY A 29 4.04 22.12 -6.45
N GLU A 30 2.79 22.58 -6.55
CA GLU A 30 2.19 23.47 -5.55
C GLU A 30 2.04 22.79 -4.19
N PHE A 31 2.14 21.46 -4.13
CA PHE A 31 2.09 20.70 -2.88
C PHE A 31 3.46 20.38 -2.29
N ASP A 32 4.55 20.88 -2.90
CA ASP A 32 5.89 20.61 -2.39
C ASP A 32 6.11 21.12 -0.95
N ASP A 33 5.33 22.11 -0.54
CA ASP A 33 5.35 22.67 0.81
C ASP A 33 4.17 22.21 1.69
N ILE A 34 3.53 21.10 1.32
CA ILE A 34 2.42 20.54 2.10
C ILE A 34 2.84 20.35 3.57
N THR A 35 1.95 20.72 4.48
CA THR A 35 2.22 20.63 5.91
C THR A 35 1.94 19.24 6.46
N ASP A 36 2.51 18.93 7.62
CA ASP A 36 2.24 17.68 8.31
C ASP A 36 0.76 17.52 8.66
N GLU A 37 0.10 18.62 9.01
CA GLU A 37 -1.34 18.60 9.30
C GLU A 37 -2.15 18.26 8.07
N GLU A 38 -1.77 18.79 6.91
CA GLU A 38 -2.43 18.47 5.65
C GLU A 38 -2.21 17.01 5.24
N ILE A 39 -1.01 16.47 5.49
CA ILE A 39 -0.73 15.06 5.24
C ILE A 39 -1.61 14.17 6.12
N LYS A 40 -1.75 14.51 7.39
CA LYS A 40 -2.64 13.78 8.30
C LYS A 40 -4.09 13.86 7.85
N GLU A 41 -4.52 15.01 7.35
CA GLU A 41 -5.86 15.19 6.79
C GLU A 41 -6.07 14.30 5.57
N LEU A 42 -5.08 14.21 4.67
CA LEU A 42 -5.11 13.25 3.55
C LEU A 42 -5.36 11.83 4.05
N ALA A 43 -4.62 11.42 5.07
CA ALA A 43 -4.70 10.06 5.61
C ALA A 43 -6.04 9.76 6.28
N GLN A 44 -6.66 10.75 6.90
CA GLN A 44 -7.87 10.57 7.68
C GLN A 44 -9.15 10.74 6.87
N THR A 45 -9.13 11.54 5.80
CA THR A 45 -10.35 12.03 5.16
C THR A 45 -10.45 11.69 3.67
N TYR A 46 -9.35 11.47 2.99
CA TYR A 46 -9.31 11.50 1.52
C TYR A 46 -9.22 10.13 0.85
N HIS A 47 -9.68 9.07 1.50
CA HIS A 47 -9.69 7.70 0.94
C HIS A 47 -10.45 7.62 -0.39
N LYS A 48 -11.50 8.43 -0.54
CA LYS A 48 -12.38 8.41 -1.72
C LYS A 48 -11.98 9.41 -2.81
N SER A 49 -10.83 10.06 -2.66
CA SER A 49 -10.35 11.06 -3.61
C SER A 49 -9.31 10.46 -4.55
N THR A 50 -9.62 10.42 -5.85
CA THR A 50 -8.67 10.01 -6.89
C THR A 50 -7.47 10.96 -6.90
N GLU A 51 -7.72 12.25 -6.77
CA GLU A 51 -6.69 13.29 -6.75
C GLU A 51 -5.72 13.09 -5.58
N ALA A 52 -6.24 12.70 -4.43
CA ALA A 52 -5.40 12.38 -3.28
C ALA A 52 -4.46 11.22 -3.58
N GLY A 53 -4.95 10.18 -4.25
CA GLY A 53 -4.11 9.05 -4.66
C GLY A 53 -2.96 9.47 -5.57
N ILE A 54 -3.25 10.35 -6.53
CA ILE A 54 -2.23 10.92 -7.43
C ILE A 54 -1.21 11.72 -6.62
N LEU A 55 -1.68 12.52 -5.66
CA LEU A 55 -0.81 13.32 -4.80
C LEU A 55 0.12 12.43 -3.96
N LEU A 56 -0.38 11.34 -3.42
CA LEU A 56 0.44 10.42 -2.63
C LEU A 56 1.61 9.86 -3.45
N GLU A 57 1.35 9.47 -4.70
CA GLU A 57 2.41 9.01 -5.59
C GLU A 57 3.42 10.12 -5.91
N TYR A 58 2.92 11.32 -6.15
CA TYR A 58 3.78 12.48 -6.43
C TYR A 58 4.70 12.80 -5.25
N LEU A 59 4.15 12.88 -4.05
CA LEU A 59 4.94 13.19 -2.84
C LEU A 59 5.97 12.11 -2.54
N GLY A 60 5.58 10.85 -2.72
CA GLY A 60 6.47 9.72 -2.53
C GLY A 60 6.68 9.33 -1.08
N PHE A 61 7.23 8.13 -0.90
CA PHE A 61 7.37 7.54 0.45
C PHE A 61 8.34 8.31 1.35
N GLU A 62 9.38 8.92 0.79
CA GLU A 62 10.35 9.64 1.62
C GLU A 62 9.74 10.86 2.28
N ARG A 63 8.94 11.62 1.53
CA ARG A 63 8.21 12.77 2.08
C ARG A 63 7.16 12.33 3.10
N LEU A 64 6.54 11.16 2.86
CA LEU A 64 5.45 10.65 3.68
C LEU A 64 5.91 9.68 4.77
N LYS A 65 7.21 9.49 4.92
CA LYS A 65 7.81 8.47 5.78
C LYS A 65 7.25 8.43 7.21
N PRO A 66 7.01 9.54 7.91
CA PRO A 66 6.43 9.49 9.26
C PRO A 66 4.98 9.00 9.29
N TYR A 67 4.31 8.93 8.14
CA TYR A 67 2.88 8.66 8.05
C TYR A 67 2.54 7.41 7.24
N LEU A 68 3.54 6.60 6.88
CA LEU A 68 3.32 5.40 6.06
C LEU A 68 2.30 4.45 6.69
N ASN A 69 2.34 4.32 8.01
CA ASN A 69 1.40 3.47 8.75
C ASN A 69 -0.06 3.92 8.54
N LEU A 70 -0.30 5.22 8.41
CA LEU A 70 -1.65 5.75 8.21
C LEU A 70 -2.14 5.45 6.79
N PHE A 71 -1.26 5.55 5.80
CA PHE A 71 -1.63 5.26 4.41
C PHE A 71 -1.76 3.77 4.12
N LEU A 72 -1.13 2.92 4.93
CA LEU A 72 -1.33 1.48 4.83
C LEU A 72 -2.80 1.10 5.06
N GLU A 73 -3.52 1.86 5.87
CA GLU A 73 -4.94 1.65 6.12
C GLU A 73 -5.81 1.83 4.87
N PHE A 74 -5.32 2.55 3.85
CA PHE A 74 -6.04 2.71 2.58
C PHE A 74 -6.24 1.37 1.86
N LEU A 75 -5.39 0.39 2.11
CA LEU A 75 -5.49 -0.92 1.48
C LEU A 75 -6.54 -1.83 2.13
N GLN A 76 -7.23 -1.36 3.16
CA GLN A 76 -8.38 -2.08 3.71
C GLN A 76 -9.51 -2.22 2.68
N ASP A 77 -9.60 -1.27 1.75
CA ASP A 77 -10.56 -1.33 0.65
C ASP A 77 -9.92 -0.76 -0.61
N MET A 78 -9.47 -1.63 -1.50
CA MET A 78 -8.84 -1.24 -2.75
C MET A 78 -9.82 -0.64 -3.76
N ASN A 79 -11.11 -0.63 -3.47
CA ASN A 79 -12.10 0.10 -4.25
C ASN A 79 -12.12 1.60 -3.92
N TRP A 80 -11.53 2.00 -2.80
CA TRP A 80 -11.37 3.43 -2.53
C TRP A 80 -10.47 4.06 -3.59
N PRO A 81 -10.89 5.18 -4.21
CA PRO A 81 -10.14 5.79 -5.31
C PRO A 81 -8.68 6.13 -4.99
N ALA A 82 -8.36 6.48 -3.75
CA ALA A 82 -6.98 6.81 -3.36
C ALA A 82 -6.12 5.56 -3.08
N ALA A 83 -6.71 4.38 -2.94
CA ALA A 83 -6.00 3.18 -2.50
C ALA A 83 -4.91 2.75 -3.50
N GLY A 84 -5.17 2.85 -4.80
CA GLY A 84 -4.17 2.51 -5.82
C GLY A 84 -2.92 3.37 -5.73
N GLY A 85 -3.09 4.68 -5.56
CA GLY A 85 -1.97 5.60 -5.37
C GLY A 85 -1.20 5.32 -4.09
N ALA A 86 -1.91 5.06 -2.99
CA ALA A 86 -1.28 4.68 -1.73
C ALA A 86 -0.48 3.39 -1.88
N SER A 87 -1.03 2.39 -2.54
CA SER A 87 -0.38 1.10 -2.78
C SER A 87 0.95 1.28 -3.54
N ARG A 88 0.93 2.04 -4.63
CA ARG A 88 2.13 2.27 -5.45
C ARG A 88 3.17 3.08 -4.68
N MET A 89 2.76 4.07 -3.90
CA MET A 89 3.67 4.83 -3.05
C MET A 89 4.33 3.93 -2.00
N LEU A 90 3.53 3.08 -1.33
CA LEU A 90 4.02 2.19 -0.29
C LEU A 90 4.91 1.07 -0.83
N SER A 91 4.65 0.57 -2.04
CA SER A 91 5.50 -0.43 -2.69
C SER A 91 6.93 0.05 -2.84
N LYS A 92 7.12 1.34 -3.11
CA LYS A 92 8.43 1.94 -3.29
C LYS A 92 9.15 2.20 -1.97
N ALA A 93 8.44 2.16 -0.85
CA ALA A 93 9.04 2.33 0.47
C ALA A 93 9.93 1.15 0.86
N GLY A 94 9.69 -0.04 0.29
CA GLY A 94 10.52 -1.20 0.51
C GLY A 94 10.69 -1.52 2.00
N LYS A 95 11.92 -1.50 2.45
CA LYS A 95 12.28 -1.83 3.83
C LYS A 95 11.57 -0.97 4.89
N GLU A 96 11.28 0.28 4.55
CA GLU A 96 10.68 1.24 5.49
C GLU A 96 9.25 0.87 5.90
N ILE A 97 8.51 0.14 5.07
CA ILE A 97 7.12 -0.24 5.36
C ILE A 97 7.02 -1.61 6.05
N ILE A 98 8.08 -2.39 6.09
CA ILE A 98 8.05 -3.75 6.66
C ILE A 98 7.56 -3.78 8.11
N PRO A 99 8.03 -2.91 9.02
CA PRO A 99 7.52 -2.94 10.40
C PRO A 99 6.01 -2.74 10.49
N ASP A 100 5.46 -1.86 9.66
CA ASP A 100 4.02 -1.59 9.65
C ASP A 100 3.24 -2.76 9.08
N ILE A 101 3.77 -3.41 8.04
CA ILE A 101 3.16 -4.61 7.47
C ILE A 101 3.10 -5.72 8.54
N ARG A 102 4.21 -5.97 9.23
CA ARG A 102 4.26 -6.98 10.29
C ARG A 102 3.24 -6.71 11.38
N ARG A 103 3.15 -5.45 11.80
CA ARG A 103 2.19 -5.06 12.83
C ARG A 103 0.75 -5.40 12.42
N VAL A 104 0.37 -5.08 11.19
CA VAL A 104 -0.97 -5.39 10.69
C VAL A 104 -1.20 -6.90 10.62
N LEU A 105 -0.23 -7.65 10.08
CA LEU A 105 -0.35 -9.09 9.95
C LEU A 105 -0.46 -9.79 11.31
N GLU A 106 0.21 -9.29 12.33
CA GLU A 106 0.24 -9.89 13.67
C GLU A 106 -0.88 -9.41 14.58
N GLU A 107 -1.21 -8.12 14.55
CA GLU A 107 -2.17 -7.52 15.47
C GLU A 107 -3.61 -7.51 14.95
N VAL A 108 -3.78 -7.48 13.63
CA VAL A 108 -5.10 -7.42 12.99
C VAL A 108 -5.35 -8.71 12.22
N LYS A 109 -5.32 -9.83 12.93
CA LYS A 109 -5.38 -11.18 12.33
C LYS A 109 -6.71 -11.49 11.63
N ASN A 110 -7.78 -10.81 12.02
CA ASN A 110 -9.11 -11.10 11.50
C ASN A 110 -9.43 -10.40 10.18
N ASP A 111 -8.62 -9.44 9.76
CA ASP A 111 -8.86 -8.70 8.52
C ASP A 111 -8.07 -9.33 7.36
N GLN A 112 -8.53 -10.49 6.93
CA GLN A 112 -7.89 -11.27 5.87
C GLN A 112 -7.91 -10.54 4.52
N ILE A 113 -8.91 -9.73 4.26
CA ILE A 113 -9.01 -8.94 3.02
C ILE A 113 -7.91 -7.90 3.00
N TRP A 114 -7.68 -7.22 4.12
CA TRP A 114 -6.58 -6.26 4.23
C TRP A 114 -5.22 -6.95 4.01
N HIS A 115 -5.01 -8.11 4.61
CA HIS A 115 -3.79 -8.89 4.40
C HIS A 115 -3.59 -9.24 2.93
N TYR A 116 -4.65 -9.68 2.26
CA TYR A 116 -4.60 -9.98 0.82
C TYR A 116 -4.15 -8.76 0.01
N TRP A 117 -4.74 -7.58 0.27
CA TRP A 117 -4.39 -6.37 -0.47
C TRP A 117 -2.98 -5.87 -0.15
N ILE A 118 -2.51 -6.04 1.07
CA ILE A 118 -1.12 -5.72 1.43
C ILE A 118 -0.17 -6.60 0.61
N LEU A 119 -0.45 -7.89 0.50
CA LEU A 119 0.39 -8.80 -0.28
C LEU A 119 0.35 -8.46 -1.77
N LEU A 120 -0.83 -8.28 -2.33
CA LEU A 120 -0.99 -8.03 -3.77
C LEU A 120 -0.54 -6.62 -4.15
N GLY A 121 -0.80 -5.63 -3.32
CA GLY A 121 -0.54 -4.22 -3.64
C GLY A 121 0.83 -3.71 -3.24
N ILE A 122 1.53 -4.39 -2.34
CA ILE A 122 2.83 -3.94 -1.83
C ILE A 122 3.89 -5.03 -1.92
N VAL A 123 3.70 -6.13 -1.20
CA VAL A 123 4.73 -7.16 -1.03
C VAL A 123 5.10 -7.84 -2.35
N GLN A 124 4.13 -8.04 -3.21
CA GLN A 124 4.33 -8.68 -4.52
C GLN A 124 5.38 -7.93 -5.35
N ASP A 125 5.48 -6.62 -5.20
CA ASP A 125 6.42 -5.78 -5.95
C ASP A 125 7.81 -5.70 -5.31
N PHE A 126 8.00 -6.28 -4.13
CA PHE A 126 9.31 -6.30 -3.47
C PHE A 126 10.27 -7.22 -4.19
N ASP A 127 11.57 -6.91 -4.08
CA ASP A 127 12.59 -7.81 -4.58
C ASP A 127 12.72 -9.05 -3.69
N LYS A 128 13.43 -10.05 -4.19
CA LYS A 128 13.63 -11.32 -3.50
C LYS A 128 14.22 -11.16 -2.10
N GLU A 129 15.15 -10.22 -1.94
CA GLU A 129 15.82 -9.98 -0.66
C GLU A 129 14.83 -9.52 0.41
N LEU A 130 13.97 -8.54 0.07
CA LEU A 130 12.94 -8.08 0.99
C LEU A 130 11.89 -9.15 1.28
N ILE A 131 11.50 -9.91 0.28
CA ILE A 131 10.54 -11.01 0.46
C ILE A 131 11.14 -12.06 1.40
N SER A 132 12.45 -12.32 1.28
CA SER A 132 13.15 -13.25 2.18
C SER A 132 13.07 -12.81 3.63
N GLU A 133 13.12 -11.50 3.91
CA GLU A 133 12.94 -10.98 5.26
C GLU A 133 11.54 -11.26 5.82
N LEU A 134 10.54 -11.39 4.94
CA LEU A 134 9.15 -11.67 5.32
C LEU A 134 8.79 -13.15 5.26
N LYS A 135 9.76 -14.03 5.04
CA LYS A 135 9.51 -15.47 4.85
C LYS A 135 8.62 -16.05 5.94
N ASP A 136 8.97 -15.83 7.20
CA ASP A 136 8.23 -16.42 8.32
C ASP A 136 6.81 -15.85 8.41
N ASP A 137 6.66 -14.57 8.16
CA ASP A 137 5.34 -13.92 8.12
C ASP A 137 4.46 -14.51 7.02
N LEU A 138 5.05 -14.75 5.85
CA LEU A 138 4.33 -15.32 4.71
C LEU A 138 3.95 -16.79 4.96
N ILE A 139 4.85 -17.58 5.56
CA ILE A 139 4.56 -18.96 5.94
C ILE A 139 3.41 -19.01 6.93
N GLU A 140 3.40 -18.11 7.92
CA GLU A 140 2.30 -18.03 8.89
C GLU A 140 0.97 -17.76 8.18
N LEU A 141 0.96 -16.83 7.22
CA LEU A 141 -0.25 -16.56 6.44
C LEU A 141 -0.73 -17.77 5.66
N VAL A 142 0.18 -18.52 5.04
CA VAL A 142 -0.15 -19.77 4.34
C VAL A 142 -0.83 -20.72 5.31
N ASN A 143 -0.29 -20.87 6.51
CA ASN A 143 -0.77 -21.83 7.51
C ASN A 143 -2.12 -21.44 8.12
N ARG A 144 -2.54 -20.18 8.00
CA ARG A 144 -3.86 -19.74 8.47
C ARG A 144 -5.00 -20.27 7.63
N ARG A 145 -4.74 -20.64 6.36
CA ARG A 145 -5.73 -21.21 5.44
C ARG A 145 -6.99 -20.35 5.30
N ASP A 146 -6.82 -19.05 5.15
CA ASP A 146 -7.96 -18.15 5.00
C ASP A 146 -8.70 -18.39 3.68
N LYS A 147 -9.94 -17.92 3.62
CA LYS A 147 -10.80 -18.07 2.44
C LYS A 147 -10.83 -16.83 1.55
N GLU A 148 -10.19 -15.76 1.95
CA GLU A 148 -10.22 -14.47 1.22
C GLU A 148 -9.05 -14.31 0.25
N GLY A 149 -8.08 -15.24 0.27
CA GLY A 149 -7.00 -15.26 -0.69
C GLY A 149 -5.62 -14.89 -0.15
N ALA A 150 -5.51 -14.45 1.11
CA ALA A 150 -4.21 -14.07 1.66
C ALA A 150 -3.25 -15.27 1.72
N SER A 151 -3.74 -16.45 2.14
CA SER A 151 -2.91 -17.65 2.23
C SER A 151 -2.37 -18.08 0.87
N ILE A 152 -3.22 -18.12 -0.15
CA ILE A 152 -2.78 -18.51 -1.49
C ILE A 152 -1.87 -17.47 -2.13
N GLN A 153 -2.11 -16.18 -1.88
CA GLN A 153 -1.24 -15.12 -2.37
C GLN A 153 0.13 -15.18 -1.72
N ALA A 154 0.19 -15.43 -0.41
CA ALA A 154 1.46 -15.62 0.29
C ALA A 154 2.26 -16.78 -0.31
N LEU A 155 1.60 -17.89 -0.60
CA LEU A 155 2.25 -19.04 -1.23
C LEU A 155 2.76 -18.72 -2.64
N ARG A 156 2.00 -17.95 -3.42
CA ARG A 156 2.42 -17.51 -4.76
C ARG A 156 3.67 -16.64 -4.70
N ILE A 157 3.76 -15.74 -3.73
CA ILE A 157 4.92 -14.88 -3.54
C ILE A 157 6.14 -15.71 -3.18
N LEU A 158 5.99 -16.67 -2.24
CA LEU A 158 7.07 -17.55 -1.83
C LEU A 158 7.58 -18.41 -2.99
N LYS A 159 6.67 -18.96 -3.78
CA LYS A 159 6.98 -19.77 -4.96
C LYS A 159 7.66 -18.95 -6.04
N GLY A 160 7.07 -17.80 -6.38
CA GLY A 160 7.55 -16.96 -7.49
C GLY A 160 8.94 -16.42 -7.28
N ASN A 161 9.37 -16.28 -6.02
CA ASN A 161 10.70 -15.81 -5.65
C ASN A 161 11.64 -16.93 -5.21
N GLN A 162 11.20 -18.17 -5.29
CA GLN A 162 11.98 -19.34 -4.90
C GLN A 162 12.50 -19.24 -3.45
N ILE A 163 11.67 -18.73 -2.56
CA ILE A 163 12.01 -18.58 -1.13
C ILE A 163 11.95 -19.93 -0.42
N ILE A 164 11.06 -20.80 -0.88
CA ILE A 164 10.93 -22.17 -0.38
C ILE A 164 11.07 -23.13 -1.57
N SER A 165 11.35 -24.40 -1.30
CA SER A 165 11.52 -25.42 -2.32
C SER A 165 10.19 -25.74 -3.02
N GLU A 166 10.28 -26.30 -4.22
CA GLU A 166 9.08 -26.77 -4.94
C GLU A 166 8.33 -27.85 -4.16
N GLU A 167 9.04 -28.70 -3.43
CA GLU A 167 8.45 -29.71 -2.58
C GLU A 167 7.64 -29.09 -1.45
N GLU A 168 8.19 -28.06 -0.81
CA GLU A 168 7.47 -27.31 0.24
C GLU A 168 6.25 -26.60 -0.31
N VAL A 169 6.37 -25.99 -1.50
CA VAL A 169 5.23 -25.35 -2.19
C VAL A 169 4.11 -26.36 -2.41
N GLU A 170 4.44 -27.53 -2.95
CA GLU A 170 3.45 -28.55 -3.24
C GLU A 170 2.74 -29.04 -1.96
N LYS A 171 3.49 -29.21 -0.90
CA LYS A 171 2.93 -29.63 0.40
C LYS A 171 1.95 -28.59 0.93
N HIS A 172 2.33 -27.30 0.92
CA HIS A 172 1.43 -26.23 1.35
C HIS A 172 0.20 -26.11 0.46
N TYR A 173 0.38 -26.29 -0.85
CA TYR A 173 -0.73 -26.23 -1.80
C TYR A 173 -1.76 -27.32 -1.52
N GLN A 174 -1.31 -28.54 -1.27
CA GLN A 174 -2.21 -29.64 -0.90
C GLN A 174 -2.95 -29.34 0.40
N ASP A 175 -2.26 -28.78 1.39
CA ASP A 175 -2.88 -28.38 2.66
C ASP A 175 -3.98 -27.32 2.45
N LEU A 176 -3.79 -26.39 1.51
CA LEU A 176 -4.78 -25.37 1.20
C LEU A 176 -6.02 -25.92 0.46
N LEU A 177 -5.85 -27.01 -0.29
CA LEU A 177 -6.96 -27.67 -1.00
C LEU A 177 -7.84 -28.48 -0.05
N ASP A 178 -7.31 -28.96 1.04
CA ASP A 178 -8.04 -29.72 2.04
C ASP A 178 -8.89 -28.80 2.93
#